data_663e0b53b5be23725b13fb6a411c266c
#
_entry.id   663e0b53b5be23725b13fb6a411c266c
#
_cell.length_a   1.000
_cell.length_b   1.000
_cell.length_c   1.000
_cell.angle_alpha   90.00
_cell.angle_beta   90.00
_cell.angle_gamma   90.00
#
_symmetry.space_group_name_H-M   'P 1'
#
loop_
_entity.id
_entity.type
_entity.pdbx_description
1 polymer ?
#
loop_
_entity_poly.entity_id
_entity_poly.type
_entity_poly.pdbx_seq_one_letter_code
_entity_poly.pdbx_strand_id
1 'polypeptide(L)'
;MWHTFKKGQYDFGSREENLVNLSHDENYLDVFFMVSDGPVSLLRDFYQLTGAPVLLPKFAFYQGHLNAYNRDYWKEDEKGILFEDGKRYKESQKDNGGIKESLNGELNNYQFSGRAVVDRYKAHDMPLGWLLPNDGYGAGYGQTDTLDGNIANLKSLADYARKNGVEIGLWTQSD
;
A
#
# COMPACT_ATOMS: atom_id res chain seq x y z
N MET A 1 3.92 -25.48 3.09
CA MET A 1 2.84 -24.61 3.59
C MET A 1 2.25 -25.25 4.85
N TRP A 2 2.12 -24.50 5.92
CA TRP A 2 1.47 -24.93 7.15
C TRP A 2 0.17 -24.15 7.32
N HIS A 3 -0.93 -24.85 7.33
CA HIS A 3 -2.26 -24.27 7.42
C HIS A 3 -2.70 -24.19 8.89
N THR A 4 -2.71 -22.99 9.45
CA THR A 4 -3.13 -22.74 10.85
C THR A 4 -3.64 -21.31 11.03
N PHE A 5 -4.58 -21.11 11.93
CA PHE A 5 -5.13 -19.81 12.36
C PHE A 5 -4.72 -19.45 13.79
N LYS A 6 -3.94 -20.29 14.45
CA LYS A 6 -3.51 -20.06 15.83
C LYS A 6 -2.14 -19.40 15.89
N LYS A 7 -1.88 -18.78 17.02
CA LYS A 7 -0.56 -18.21 17.30
C LYS A 7 0.51 -19.29 17.27
N GLY A 8 1.68 -18.92 16.83
CA GLY A 8 2.82 -19.80 16.79
C GLY A 8 4.14 -19.09 17.03
N GLN A 9 5.17 -19.88 17.23
CA GLN A 9 6.55 -19.41 17.31
C GLN A 9 7.36 -20.06 16.20
N TYR A 10 8.21 -19.30 15.60
CA TYR A 10 9.13 -19.73 14.55
C TYR A 10 10.54 -19.38 15.00
N ASP A 11 11.37 -20.40 15.18
CA ASP A 11 12.78 -20.24 15.52
C ASP A 11 13.64 -20.90 14.44
N PHE A 12 14.41 -20.12 13.74
CA PHE A 12 15.29 -20.52 12.65
C PHE A 12 16.75 -20.55 13.12
N GLY A 13 17.02 -21.23 14.22
CA GLY A 13 18.37 -21.44 14.72
C GLY A 13 18.85 -20.38 15.71
N SER A 14 17.95 -19.56 16.30
CA SER A 14 18.37 -18.59 17.31
C SER A 14 18.67 -19.18 18.68
N ARG A 15 18.03 -20.30 19.00
CA ARG A 15 18.25 -21.03 20.26
C ARG A 15 19.29 -22.14 20.12
N GLU A 16 19.28 -22.80 18.98
CA GLU A 16 20.19 -23.89 18.66
C GLU A 16 20.56 -23.81 17.17
N GLU A 17 21.84 -23.71 16.89
CA GLU A 17 22.36 -23.61 15.53
C GLU A 17 21.98 -24.88 14.74
N ASN A 18 21.56 -24.70 13.49
CA ASN A 18 21.10 -25.75 12.57
C ASN A 18 19.78 -26.44 12.95
N LEU A 19 19.04 -25.92 13.94
CA LEU A 19 17.74 -26.43 14.30
C LEU A 19 16.64 -25.40 13.99
N VAL A 20 15.60 -25.86 13.30
CA VAL A 20 14.39 -25.05 13.07
C VAL A 20 13.25 -25.59 13.93
N ASN A 21 12.73 -24.76 14.81
CA ASN A 21 11.58 -25.08 15.65
C ASN A 21 10.36 -24.26 15.22
N LEU A 22 9.28 -24.96 14.93
CA LEU A 22 8.00 -24.35 14.62
C LEU A 22 6.98 -24.93 15.60
N SER A 23 6.23 -24.07 16.28
CA SER A 23 5.18 -24.46 17.21
C SER A 23 3.92 -23.61 17.03
N HIS A 24 2.77 -24.22 17.23
CA HIS A 24 1.47 -23.57 17.23
C HIS A 24 0.59 -24.12 18.36
N ASP A 25 -0.30 -23.27 18.87
CA ASP A 25 -1.25 -23.61 19.92
C ASP A 25 -2.44 -24.42 19.36
N GLU A 26 -2.12 -25.49 18.65
CA GLU A 26 -3.10 -26.41 18.05
C GLU A 26 -2.74 -27.85 18.34
N ASN A 27 -3.75 -28.70 18.34
CA ASN A 27 -3.59 -30.14 18.59
C ASN A 27 -3.56 -30.97 17.29
N TYR A 28 -3.41 -30.33 16.15
CA TYR A 28 -3.25 -30.96 14.83
C TYR A 28 -2.15 -30.29 14.03
N LEU A 29 -1.62 -31.03 13.06
CA LEU A 29 -0.61 -30.56 12.13
C LEU A 29 -1.14 -30.73 10.71
N ASP A 30 -1.34 -29.61 10.04
CA ASP A 30 -1.75 -29.58 8.63
C ASP A 30 -0.63 -28.91 7.80
N VAL A 31 0.26 -29.74 7.28
CA VAL A 31 1.48 -29.30 6.58
C VAL A 31 1.57 -29.94 5.22
N PHE A 32 1.80 -29.12 4.21
CA PHE A 32 2.05 -29.56 2.84
C PHE A 32 3.51 -29.31 2.46
N PHE A 33 4.20 -30.37 2.09
CA PHE A 33 5.57 -30.31 1.55
C PHE A 33 5.48 -30.45 0.04
N MET A 34 6.00 -29.44 -0.66
CA MET A 34 6.07 -29.43 -2.12
C MET A 34 7.52 -29.57 -2.54
N VAL A 35 7.81 -30.62 -3.30
CA VAL A 35 9.15 -30.90 -3.84
C VAL A 35 9.04 -30.91 -5.36
N SER A 36 9.88 -30.11 -6.02
CA SER A 36 9.75 -29.91 -7.44
C SER A 36 11.11 -29.60 -8.07
N ASP A 37 11.24 -29.85 -9.37
CA ASP A 37 12.48 -29.64 -10.13
C ASP A 37 12.82 -28.18 -10.38
N GLY A 38 11.88 -27.25 -10.09
CA GLY A 38 12.09 -25.82 -10.29
C GLY A 38 10.90 -24.95 -9.86
N PRO A 39 11.07 -23.65 -9.87
CA PRO A 39 10.05 -22.72 -9.33
C PRO A 39 8.73 -22.77 -10.07
N VAL A 40 8.73 -22.99 -11.38
CA VAL A 40 7.48 -23.05 -12.17
C VAL A 40 6.67 -24.30 -11.83
N SER A 41 7.31 -25.45 -11.68
CA SER A 41 6.63 -26.69 -11.28
C SER A 41 6.15 -26.59 -9.82
N LEU A 42 6.94 -25.99 -8.93
CA LEU A 42 6.54 -25.73 -7.54
C LEU A 42 5.27 -24.85 -7.45
N LEU A 43 5.18 -23.79 -8.26
CA LEU A 43 3.99 -22.95 -8.33
C LEU A 43 2.77 -23.71 -8.89
N ARG A 44 2.99 -24.59 -9.86
CA ARG A 44 1.92 -25.43 -10.41
C ARG A 44 1.36 -26.36 -9.33
N ASP A 45 2.21 -27.01 -8.57
CA ASP A 45 1.81 -27.90 -7.48
C ASP A 45 1.07 -27.12 -6.38
N PHE A 46 1.56 -25.92 -6.06
CA PHE A 46 0.87 -25.02 -5.13
C PHE A 46 -0.53 -24.65 -5.63
N TYR A 47 -0.69 -24.31 -6.91
CA TYR A 47 -1.99 -23.96 -7.49
C TYR A 47 -2.94 -25.16 -7.61
N GLN A 48 -2.45 -26.38 -7.68
CA GLN A 48 -3.32 -27.58 -7.57
C GLN A 48 -3.97 -27.66 -6.19
N LEU A 49 -3.27 -27.23 -5.15
CA LEU A 49 -3.79 -27.23 -3.79
C LEU A 49 -4.69 -26.03 -3.50
N THR A 50 -4.29 -24.85 -3.93
CA THR A 50 -4.95 -23.58 -3.56
C THR A 50 -5.91 -23.04 -4.60
N GLY A 51 -5.92 -23.62 -5.80
CA GLY A 51 -6.58 -23.06 -6.96
C GLY A 51 -5.69 -22.06 -7.71
N ALA A 52 -5.96 -21.86 -9.00
CA ALA A 52 -5.24 -20.90 -9.81
C ALA A 52 -5.59 -19.45 -9.40
N PRO A 53 -4.63 -18.52 -9.43
CA PRO A 53 -4.91 -17.12 -9.16
C PRO A 53 -5.87 -16.54 -10.19
N VAL A 54 -6.69 -15.60 -9.76
CA VAL A 54 -7.57 -14.85 -10.65
C VAL A 54 -6.71 -13.92 -11.51
N LEU A 55 -7.02 -13.86 -12.80
CA LEU A 55 -6.40 -12.89 -13.69
C LEU A 55 -6.82 -11.47 -13.25
N LEU A 56 -5.84 -10.69 -12.83
CA LEU A 56 -6.07 -9.32 -12.42
C LEU A 56 -6.42 -8.43 -13.62
N PRO A 57 -7.18 -7.35 -13.41
CA PRO A 57 -7.42 -6.36 -14.45
C PRO A 57 -6.11 -5.67 -14.85
N LYS A 58 -6.05 -5.15 -16.07
CA LYS A 58 -4.84 -4.60 -16.67
C LYS A 58 -4.15 -3.53 -15.79
N PHE A 59 -4.91 -2.66 -15.16
CA PHE A 59 -4.36 -1.59 -14.31
C PHE A 59 -3.53 -2.13 -13.12
N ALA A 60 -3.87 -3.31 -12.62
CA ALA A 60 -3.17 -3.93 -11.48
C ALA A 60 -1.75 -4.41 -11.82
N PHE A 61 -1.41 -4.51 -13.11
CA PHE A 61 -0.07 -4.85 -13.57
C PHE A 61 0.83 -3.64 -13.82
N TYR A 62 0.27 -2.43 -13.75
CA TYR A 62 1.04 -1.20 -13.80
C TYR A 62 1.51 -0.77 -12.41
N GLN A 63 2.39 0.19 -12.38
CA GLN A 63 2.88 0.74 -11.12
C GLN A 63 1.74 1.29 -10.27
N GLY A 64 1.76 0.97 -8.98
CA GLY A 64 0.90 1.56 -7.98
C GLY A 64 1.64 2.62 -7.19
N HIS A 65 0.94 3.68 -6.81
CA HIS A 65 1.43 4.65 -5.85
C HIS A 65 0.67 4.51 -4.55
N LEU A 66 1.40 4.26 -3.48
CA LEU A 66 0.87 4.14 -2.13
C LEU A 66 1.30 5.34 -1.29
N ASN A 67 0.35 6.13 -0.89
CA ASN A 67 0.50 7.16 0.13
C ASN A 67 -0.07 6.65 1.44
N ALA A 68 0.79 6.30 2.38
CA ALA A 68 0.37 5.58 3.59
C ALA A 68 -0.08 6.51 4.72
N TYR A 69 0.24 7.81 4.67
CA TYR A 69 0.02 8.71 5.80
C TYR A 69 -0.56 10.05 5.34
N ASN A 70 -1.77 10.37 5.81
CA ASN A 70 -2.41 11.67 5.56
C ASN A 70 -2.08 12.73 6.61
N ARG A 71 -1.15 12.47 7.49
CA ARG A 71 -0.74 13.32 8.61
C ARG A 71 0.64 13.93 8.42
N ASP A 72 1.20 13.75 7.24
CA ASP A 72 2.52 14.28 6.93
C ASP A 72 2.44 15.77 6.59
N TYR A 73 3.48 16.47 6.96
CA TYR A 73 3.64 17.91 6.74
C TYR A 73 4.88 18.15 5.92
N TRP A 74 4.78 19.07 5.00
CA TRP A 74 5.88 19.48 4.13
C TRP A 74 6.36 20.87 4.51
N LYS A 75 7.65 21.02 4.74
CA LYS A 75 8.28 22.29 5.08
C LYS A 75 9.39 22.60 4.10
N GLU A 76 9.52 23.87 3.69
CA GLU A 76 10.66 24.32 2.89
C GLU A 76 11.97 24.03 3.64
N ASP A 77 12.89 23.31 2.97
CA ASP A 77 14.19 22.91 3.50
C ASP A 77 15.18 22.73 2.34
N GLU A 78 16.33 23.36 2.41
CA GLU A 78 17.35 23.30 1.35
C GLU A 78 17.81 21.87 1.03
N LYS A 79 17.74 20.97 2.01
CA LYS A 79 18.10 19.56 1.88
C LYS A 79 16.92 18.69 1.46
N GLY A 80 15.78 19.30 1.16
CA GLY A 80 14.54 18.61 0.79
C GLY A 80 14.51 18.17 -0.67
N ILE A 81 13.40 17.54 -1.03
CA ILE A 81 13.06 17.13 -2.41
C ILE A 81 12.65 18.37 -3.20
N LEU A 82 13.12 18.48 -4.43
CA LEU A 82 12.73 19.56 -5.34
C LEU A 82 11.34 19.28 -5.92
N PHE A 83 10.44 20.25 -5.78
CA PHE A 83 9.10 20.22 -6.36
C PHE A 83 8.98 21.10 -7.59
N GLU A 84 7.82 21.05 -8.26
CA GLU A 84 7.56 21.72 -9.53
C GLU A 84 7.55 23.25 -9.43
N ASP A 85 7.34 23.78 -8.24
CA ASP A 85 7.41 25.22 -7.94
C ASP A 85 8.86 25.75 -7.81
N GLY A 86 9.84 24.87 -7.98
CA GLY A 86 11.27 25.19 -7.84
C GLY A 86 11.77 25.25 -6.41
N LYS A 87 10.93 24.96 -5.44
CA LYS A 87 11.30 24.92 -4.03
C LYS A 87 11.62 23.50 -3.58
N ARG A 88 12.35 23.40 -2.48
CA ARG A 88 12.66 22.12 -1.85
C ARG A 88 11.88 21.97 -0.57
N TYR A 89 11.33 20.79 -0.38
CA TYR A 89 10.52 20.47 0.78
C TYR A 89 11.01 19.18 1.44
N LYS A 90 10.95 19.18 2.77
CA LYS A 90 11.23 18.01 3.58
C LYS A 90 9.97 17.58 4.31
N GLU A 91 9.71 16.28 4.28
CA GLU A 91 8.59 15.67 4.95
C GLU A 91 8.81 15.52 6.46
N SER A 92 7.76 15.66 7.24
CA SER A 92 7.74 15.47 8.68
C SER A 92 6.37 15.01 9.14
N GLN A 93 6.33 14.02 10.03
CA GLN A 93 5.09 13.61 10.69
C GLN A 93 4.62 14.58 11.80
N LYS A 94 5.42 15.59 12.09
CA LYS A 94 5.10 16.60 13.12
C LYS A 94 4.75 17.91 12.44
N ASP A 95 3.65 18.50 12.88
CA ASP A 95 3.36 19.89 12.59
C ASP A 95 4.45 20.78 13.24
N ASN A 96 5.28 21.33 12.41
CA ASN A 96 6.35 22.25 12.77
C ASN A 96 6.28 23.52 11.91
N GLY A 97 5.07 23.95 11.56
CA GLY A 97 4.76 25.05 10.67
C GLY A 97 4.83 24.67 9.17
N GLY A 98 4.78 23.38 8.87
CA GLY A 98 4.73 22.88 7.49
C GLY A 98 3.33 22.89 6.88
N ILE A 99 3.27 22.64 5.58
CA ILE A 99 2.04 22.48 4.82
C ILE A 99 1.57 21.04 5.03
N LYS A 100 0.36 20.86 5.54
CA LYS A 100 -0.22 19.53 5.69
C LYS A 100 -0.49 18.92 4.33
N GLU A 101 -0.06 17.69 4.14
CA GLU A 101 -0.42 16.92 2.96
C GLU A 101 -1.95 16.71 2.93
N SER A 102 -2.57 16.97 1.79
CA SER A 102 -4.00 16.89 1.61
C SER A 102 -4.33 16.14 0.34
N LEU A 103 -4.45 14.82 0.46
CA LEU A 103 -4.69 13.95 -0.69
C LEU A 103 -6.10 14.10 -1.27
N ASN A 104 -7.03 14.63 -0.49
CA ASN A 104 -8.40 14.89 -0.88
C ASN A 104 -8.79 16.38 -0.92
N GLY A 105 -7.89 17.27 -0.50
CA GLY A 105 -8.14 18.71 -0.52
C GLY A 105 -7.02 19.46 -1.23
N GLU A 106 -7.32 20.25 -2.21
CA GLU A 106 -6.35 20.86 -3.14
C GLU A 106 -6.27 22.37 -3.02
N LEU A 107 -7.16 22.94 -2.24
CA LEU A 107 -7.22 24.38 -2.05
C LEU A 107 -5.96 24.86 -1.32
N ASN A 108 -5.09 25.58 -1.93
CA ASN A 108 -3.83 26.14 -1.43
C ASN A 108 -2.62 25.17 -1.36
N ASN A 109 -2.76 23.91 -1.68
CA ASN A 109 -1.66 22.94 -1.61
C ASN A 109 -1.75 21.84 -2.68
N TYR A 110 -2.09 22.21 -3.90
CA TYR A 110 -2.27 21.27 -5.02
C TYR A 110 -1.09 20.32 -5.19
N GLN A 111 0.13 20.79 -5.07
CA GLN A 111 1.34 19.99 -5.26
C GLN A 111 1.49 18.82 -4.27
N PHE A 112 0.77 18.86 -3.14
CA PHE A 112 0.71 17.79 -2.15
C PHE A 112 -0.62 17.04 -2.17
N SER A 113 -1.39 17.16 -3.26
CA SER A 113 -2.68 16.50 -3.44
C SER A 113 -2.55 15.18 -4.19
N GLY A 114 -3.60 14.35 -4.11
CA GLY A 114 -3.69 13.11 -4.90
C GLY A 114 -3.71 13.35 -6.41
N ARG A 115 -4.30 14.48 -6.88
CA ARG A 115 -4.28 14.84 -8.30
C ARG A 115 -2.89 15.17 -8.77
N ALA A 116 -2.12 15.91 -7.97
CA ALA A 116 -0.75 16.24 -8.31
C ALA A 116 0.13 14.99 -8.43
N VAL A 117 -0.14 13.94 -7.66
CA VAL A 117 0.54 12.63 -7.83
C VAL A 117 0.24 12.06 -9.21
N VAL A 118 -1.04 11.99 -9.61
CA VAL A 118 -1.43 11.49 -10.95
C VAL A 118 -0.77 12.32 -12.05
N ASP A 119 -0.76 13.64 -11.91
CA ASP A 119 -0.19 14.55 -12.90
C ASP A 119 1.34 14.40 -13.04
N ARG A 120 2.06 14.20 -11.92
CA ARG A 120 3.51 13.94 -11.96
C ARG A 120 3.85 12.66 -12.71
N TYR A 121 3.15 11.57 -12.43
CA TYR A 121 3.35 10.33 -13.17
C TYR A 121 3.15 10.53 -14.68
N LYS A 122 2.09 11.25 -15.04
CA LYS A 122 1.81 11.60 -16.43
C LYS A 122 2.87 12.51 -17.04
N ALA A 123 3.30 13.54 -16.32
CA ALA A 123 4.32 14.48 -16.80
C ALA A 123 5.68 13.82 -17.03
N HIS A 124 5.97 12.74 -16.31
CA HIS A 124 7.20 11.97 -16.45
C HIS A 124 7.05 10.72 -17.32
N ASP A 125 5.93 10.57 -18.02
CA ASP A 125 5.62 9.39 -18.86
C ASP A 125 5.77 8.06 -18.10
N MET A 126 5.40 8.05 -16.83
CA MET A 126 5.44 6.88 -15.97
C MET A 126 4.04 6.24 -15.88
N PRO A 127 3.88 4.95 -16.26
CA PRO A 127 2.57 4.32 -16.28
C PRO A 127 2.09 4.03 -14.86
N LEU A 128 1.18 4.84 -14.37
CA LEU A 128 0.48 4.62 -13.10
C LEU A 128 -0.83 3.88 -13.38
N GLY A 129 -1.04 2.73 -12.75
CA GLY A 129 -2.28 1.96 -12.88
C GLY A 129 -3.26 2.20 -11.75
N TRP A 130 -2.77 2.43 -10.54
CA TRP A 130 -3.61 2.66 -9.37
C TRP A 130 -2.92 3.55 -8.34
N LEU A 131 -3.74 4.25 -7.58
CA LEU A 131 -3.31 5.14 -6.50
C LEU A 131 -4.10 4.79 -5.23
N LEU A 132 -3.39 4.59 -4.14
CA LEU A 132 -3.94 4.55 -2.79
C LEU A 132 -3.68 5.92 -2.15
N PRO A 133 -4.68 6.82 -2.07
CA PRO A 133 -4.44 8.21 -1.70
C PRO A 133 -3.90 8.36 -0.28
N ASN A 134 -4.44 7.61 0.65
CA ASN A 134 -3.92 7.41 2.01
C ASN A 134 -4.81 6.47 2.83
N ASP A 135 -4.42 6.27 4.09
CA ASP A 135 -5.21 5.59 5.12
C ASP A 135 -6.21 6.51 5.86
N GLY A 136 -6.34 7.77 5.46
CA GLY A 136 -7.03 8.81 6.22
C GLY A 136 -8.44 9.16 5.77
N TYR A 137 -9.06 8.34 4.93
CA TYR A 137 -10.47 8.51 4.56
C TYR A 137 -11.43 7.75 5.50
N GLY A 138 -11.07 7.62 6.76
CA GLY A 138 -11.80 6.84 7.73
C GLY A 138 -11.61 5.34 7.59
N ALA A 139 -10.73 4.92 6.70
CA ALA A 139 -10.40 3.53 6.45
C ALA A 139 -8.95 3.21 6.82
N GLY A 140 -8.36 3.99 7.70
CA GLY A 140 -6.99 3.85 8.14
C GLY A 140 -6.82 2.95 9.36
N TYR A 141 -5.65 2.98 9.93
CA TYR A 141 -5.28 2.20 11.10
C TYR A 141 -6.28 2.37 12.26
N GLY A 142 -7.02 1.32 12.58
CA GLY A 142 -8.01 1.30 13.64
C GLY A 142 -9.32 2.03 13.33
N GLN A 143 -9.58 2.37 12.08
CA GLN A 143 -10.82 3.02 11.64
C GLN A 143 -11.51 2.12 10.63
N THR A 144 -12.39 1.27 11.10
CA THR A 144 -13.03 0.24 10.28
C THR A 144 -14.43 0.60 9.81
N ASP A 145 -15.07 1.58 10.44
CA ASP A 145 -16.50 1.83 10.34
C ASP A 145 -16.88 3.25 9.90
N THR A 146 -15.92 4.15 9.74
CA THR A 146 -16.20 5.53 9.33
C THR A 146 -15.35 5.99 8.16
N LEU A 147 -15.94 6.65 7.19
CA LEU A 147 -15.27 7.41 6.17
C LEU A 147 -15.27 8.90 6.57
N ASP A 148 -14.35 9.24 7.45
CA ASP A 148 -14.12 10.64 7.82
C ASP A 148 -13.36 11.35 6.69
N GLY A 149 -13.62 12.61 6.48
CA GLY A 149 -12.94 13.39 5.47
C GLY A 149 -13.85 13.87 4.35
N ASN A 150 -13.26 14.43 3.31
CA ASN A 150 -14.01 15.02 2.22
C ASN A 150 -14.40 13.97 1.16
N ILE A 151 -15.50 13.27 1.40
CA ILE A 151 -15.99 12.22 0.50
C ILE A 151 -16.32 12.76 -0.89
N ALA A 152 -16.87 13.98 -0.97
CA ALA A 152 -17.18 14.60 -2.27
C ALA A 152 -15.89 14.83 -3.09
N ASN A 153 -14.83 15.27 -2.46
CA ASN A 153 -13.54 15.43 -3.13
C ASN A 153 -12.86 14.09 -3.44
N LEU A 154 -13.00 13.08 -2.59
CA LEU A 154 -12.53 11.72 -2.88
C LEU A 154 -13.19 11.17 -4.14
N LYS A 155 -14.51 11.31 -4.28
CA LYS A 155 -15.22 10.93 -5.51
C LYS A 155 -14.70 11.70 -6.71
N SER A 156 -14.52 13.01 -6.57
CA SER A 156 -13.98 13.86 -7.62
C SER A 156 -12.54 13.48 -8.01
N LEU A 157 -11.70 13.11 -7.04
CA LEU A 157 -10.36 12.56 -7.30
C LEU A 157 -10.43 11.22 -8.06
N ALA A 158 -11.33 10.33 -7.67
CA ALA A 158 -11.51 9.05 -8.35
C ALA A 158 -11.97 9.23 -9.81
N ASP A 159 -12.89 10.15 -10.05
CA ASP A 159 -13.37 10.49 -11.40
C ASP A 159 -12.22 11.09 -12.25
N TYR A 160 -11.39 11.93 -11.64
CA TYR A 160 -10.21 12.50 -12.29
C TYR A 160 -9.16 11.43 -12.62
N ALA A 161 -8.81 10.60 -11.66
CA ALA A 161 -7.83 9.53 -11.81
C ALA A 161 -8.25 8.56 -12.93
N ARG A 162 -9.52 8.13 -12.93
CA ARG A 162 -10.07 7.23 -13.95
C ARG A 162 -10.00 7.82 -15.36
N LYS A 163 -10.24 9.12 -15.54
CA LYS A 163 -10.05 9.80 -16.83
C LYS A 163 -8.58 9.75 -17.31
N ASN A 164 -7.63 9.58 -16.40
CA ASN A 164 -6.22 9.44 -16.69
C ASN A 164 -5.74 7.97 -16.67
N GLY A 165 -6.67 7.01 -16.64
CA GLY A 165 -6.35 5.59 -16.66
C GLY A 165 -5.87 5.02 -15.32
N VAL A 166 -6.11 5.74 -14.22
CA VAL A 166 -5.68 5.37 -12.86
C VAL A 166 -6.90 5.02 -12.01
N GLU A 167 -6.86 3.87 -11.34
CA GLU A 167 -7.90 3.48 -10.39
C GLU A 167 -7.53 3.90 -8.96
N ILE A 168 -8.52 4.27 -8.18
CA ILE A 168 -8.35 4.65 -6.77
C ILE A 168 -8.71 3.47 -5.88
N GLY A 169 -7.80 3.11 -5.00
CA GLY A 169 -8.04 2.19 -3.89
C GLY A 169 -8.10 2.92 -2.55
N LEU A 170 -8.62 2.25 -1.56
CA LEU A 170 -8.60 2.72 -0.17
C LEU A 170 -7.95 1.65 0.71
N TRP A 171 -7.21 2.11 1.70
CA TRP A 171 -6.73 1.22 2.74
C TRP A 171 -7.87 0.92 3.70
N THR A 172 -8.16 -0.36 3.91
CA THR A 172 -9.14 -0.82 4.89
C THR A 172 -8.49 -1.80 5.85
N GLN A 173 -8.90 -1.76 7.08
CA GLN A 173 -8.49 -2.73 8.10
C GLN A 173 -9.75 -3.43 8.61
N SER A 174 -9.74 -4.75 8.61
CA SER A 174 -10.75 -5.57 9.28
C SER A 174 -10.19 -6.10 10.59
N ASP A 175 -10.94 -6.01 11.65
CA ASP A 175 -10.66 -6.65 12.94
C ASP A 175 -10.89 -8.16 12.88
#